data_e9a6acd9c4663f97713842b207057dc1
#
_entry.id   e9a6acd9c4663f97713842b207057dc1
#
_cell.length_a   1.000
_cell.length_b   1.000
_cell.length_c   1.000
_cell.angle_alpha   90.00
_cell.angle_beta   90.00
_cell.angle_gamma   90.00
#
_symmetry.space_group_name_H-M   'P 1'
#
loop_
_entity.id
_entity.type
_entity.pdbx_description
1 polymer ?
#
loop_
_entity_poly.entity_id
_entity_poly.type
_entity_poly.pdbx_seq_one_letter_code
_entity_poly.pdbx_strand_id
1 'polypeptide(L)'
;MKLLLTGFDPFGGETINPALEAVKLVSDQLDTVTVIKLEIPTVFHKSLDVLTEAIHTHKPDAVLCVGQAGGRDALTPERVAINIDDAGIPDNDGNQPIDRTIFSDGAPAYFSTLPIKAMVARIREQGIPAKVSNTAGTFVCNHLMYGLLYTLDKYYPQTKGGFVHVPFIPSQLNGRSLPAMALEDIARGLEAAILAIAEHTYDINTIEGALH
;
A
#
# COMPACT_ATOMS: atom_id res chain seq x y z
N MET A 1 12.96 -10.89 -10.44
CA MET A 1 12.74 -9.97 -9.28
C MET A 1 11.83 -10.67 -8.29
N LYS A 2 12.10 -10.53 -6.98
CA LYS A 2 11.24 -11.03 -5.91
C LYS A 2 10.50 -9.84 -5.29
N LEU A 3 9.17 -9.86 -5.26
CA LEU A 3 8.35 -8.79 -4.69
C LEU A 3 7.52 -9.33 -3.54
N LEU A 4 7.57 -8.65 -2.39
CA LEU A 4 6.69 -8.90 -1.26
C LEU A 4 5.45 -8.00 -1.42
N LEU A 5 4.28 -8.63 -1.57
CA LEU A 5 2.98 -7.98 -1.72
C LEU A 5 2.16 -8.21 -0.45
N THR A 6 1.71 -7.14 0.20
CA THR A 6 0.96 -7.28 1.44
C THR A 6 -0.44 -6.70 1.35
N GLY A 7 -1.39 -7.29 2.08
CA GLY A 7 -2.75 -6.77 2.23
C GLY A 7 -3.18 -6.85 3.69
N PHE A 8 -3.91 -5.85 4.16
CA PHE A 8 -4.43 -5.81 5.52
C PHE A 8 -5.65 -6.70 5.71
N ASP A 9 -5.75 -7.31 6.89
CA ASP A 9 -6.93 -8.01 7.37
C ASP A 9 -8.15 -7.05 7.47
N PRO A 10 -9.39 -7.57 7.61
CA PRO A 10 -10.58 -6.76 7.83
C PRO A 10 -10.49 -5.93 9.12
N PHE A 11 -11.02 -4.69 9.09
CA PHE A 11 -11.02 -3.76 10.21
C PHE A 11 -12.28 -2.88 10.23
N GLY A 12 -12.49 -2.15 11.33
CA GLY A 12 -13.59 -1.19 11.43
C GLY A 12 -14.99 -1.81 11.37
N GLY A 13 -15.13 -3.08 11.78
CA GLY A 13 -16.39 -3.83 11.75
C GLY A 13 -16.75 -4.43 10.38
N GLU A 14 -15.92 -4.24 9.36
CA GLU A 14 -16.09 -4.90 8.06
C GLU A 14 -15.64 -6.38 8.16
N THR A 15 -16.27 -7.24 7.36
CA THR A 15 -15.94 -8.68 7.31
C THR A 15 -14.94 -9.02 6.21
N ILE A 16 -14.65 -8.08 5.33
CA ILE A 16 -13.77 -8.23 4.16
C ILE A 16 -12.91 -6.98 4.02
N ASN A 17 -11.66 -7.16 3.58
CA ASN A 17 -10.79 -6.07 3.16
C ASN A 17 -10.40 -6.26 1.69
N PRO A 18 -10.82 -5.37 0.77
CA PRO A 18 -10.53 -5.50 -0.66
C PRO A 18 -9.03 -5.52 -0.97
N ALA A 19 -8.19 -4.91 -0.14
CA ALA A 19 -6.74 -4.98 -0.30
C ALA A 19 -6.24 -6.42 -0.18
N LEU A 20 -6.62 -7.13 0.89
CA LEU A 20 -6.22 -8.52 1.09
C LEU A 20 -6.81 -9.43 0.03
N GLU A 21 -8.10 -9.26 -0.29
CA GLU A 21 -8.76 -10.11 -1.29
C GLU A 21 -8.16 -9.92 -2.69
N ALA A 22 -7.81 -8.68 -3.08
CA ALA A 22 -7.12 -8.43 -4.34
C ALA A 22 -5.71 -9.02 -4.34
N VAL A 23 -4.96 -8.90 -3.23
CA VAL A 23 -3.63 -9.54 -3.08
C VAL A 23 -3.71 -11.06 -3.27
N LYS A 24 -4.74 -11.71 -2.75
CA LYS A 24 -4.96 -13.17 -2.95
C LYS A 24 -5.16 -13.52 -4.43
N LEU A 25 -5.81 -12.66 -5.21
CA LEU A 25 -6.09 -12.87 -6.65
C LEU A 25 -4.88 -12.62 -7.56
N VAL A 26 -3.94 -11.74 -7.17
CA VAL A 26 -2.71 -11.49 -7.95
C VAL A 26 -1.98 -12.82 -8.20
N SER A 27 -1.45 -13.01 -9.39
CA SER A 27 -0.65 -14.20 -9.73
C SER A 27 0.65 -14.27 -8.91
N ASP A 28 1.05 -15.49 -8.48
CA ASP A 28 2.33 -15.69 -7.77
C ASP A 28 3.53 -15.53 -8.69
N GLN A 29 3.31 -15.57 -10.02
CA GLN A 29 4.33 -15.34 -11.04
C GLN A 29 3.79 -14.38 -12.10
N LEU A 30 4.43 -13.23 -12.26
CA LEU A 30 4.12 -12.22 -13.27
C LEU A 30 5.38 -11.95 -14.10
N ASP A 31 5.44 -12.49 -15.30
CA ASP A 31 6.63 -12.45 -16.15
C ASP A 31 7.89 -12.91 -15.36
N THR A 32 8.85 -12.01 -15.14
CA THR A 32 10.10 -12.28 -14.40
C THR A 32 9.99 -12.00 -12.89
N VAL A 33 8.78 -11.69 -12.40
CA VAL A 33 8.53 -11.34 -10.99
C VAL A 33 7.90 -12.50 -10.26
N THR A 34 8.55 -12.96 -9.19
CA THR A 34 7.97 -13.86 -8.20
C THR A 34 7.33 -13.05 -7.09
N VAL A 35 6.03 -13.22 -6.89
CA VAL A 35 5.24 -12.48 -5.88
C VAL A 35 5.06 -13.35 -4.63
N ILE A 36 5.50 -12.82 -3.49
CA ILE A 36 5.26 -13.41 -2.18
C ILE A 36 4.13 -12.62 -1.52
N LYS A 37 3.03 -13.28 -1.18
CA LYS A 37 1.86 -12.65 -0.57
C LYS A 37 1.89 -12.77 0.93
N LEU A 38 1.49 -11.72 1.63
CA LEU A 38 1.47 -11.67 3.08
C LEU A 38 0.23 -10.91 3.58
N GLU A 39 -0.48 -11.51 4.51
CA GLU A 39 -1.52 -10.84 5.27
C GLU A 39 -0.89 -10.05 6.42
N ILE A 40 -1.31 -8.79 6.60
CA ILE A 40 -0.84 -7.89 7.64
C ILE A 40 -2.01 -7.55 8.58
N PRO A 41 -1.83 -7.67 9.91
CA PRO A 41 -2.86 -7.25 10.85
C PRO A 41 -3.03 -5.73 10.82
N THR A 42 -4.28 -5.26 10.87
CA THR A 42 -4.60 -3.81 10.99
C THR A 42 -4.44 -3.37 12.45
N VAL A 43 -3.19 -3.41 12.91
CA VAL A 43 -2.79 -3.11 14.29
C VAL A 43 -1.47 -2.34 14.27
N PHE A 44 -1.43 -1.19 14.97
CA PHE A 44 -0.20 -0.39 15.12
C PHE A 44 0.93 -1.26 15.68
N HIS A 45 2.16 -0.97 15.30
CA HIS A 45 3.38 -1.70 15.64
C HIS A 45 3.38 -3.17 15.15
N LYS A 46 2.38 -3.98 15.49
CA LYS A 46 2.29 -5.38 15.12
C LYS A 46 2.31 -5.59 13.59
N SER A 47 1.66 -4.70 12.83
CA SER A 47 1.72 -4.69 11.37
C SER A 47 3.16 -4.56 10.86
N LEU A 48 3.93 -3.68 11.50
CA LEU A 48 5.33 -3.44 11.13
C LEU A 48 6.26 -4.57 11.56
N ASP A 49 6.02 -5.18 12.72
CA ASP A 49 6.78 -6.36 13.19
C ASP A 49 6.64 -7.52 12.20
N VAL A 50 5.39 -7.83 11.78
CA VAL A 50 5.12 -8.87 10.78
C VAL A 50 5.78 -8.57 9.44
N LEU A 51 5.71 -7.30 8.97
CA LEU A 51 6.34 -6.89 7.72
C LEU A 51 7.86 -6.99 7.79
N THR A 52 8.46 -6.53 8.87
CA THR A 52 9.93 -6.53 9.05
C THR A 52 10.49 -7.95 9.09
N GLU A 53 9.82 -8.87 9.79
CA GLU A 53 10.19 -10.29 9.82
C GLU A 53 10.10 -10.91 8.42
N ALA A 54 9.06 -10.60 7.65
CA ALA A 54 8.93 -11.07 6.28
C ALA A 54 10.03 -10.51 5.36
N ILE A 55 10.39 -9.24 5.48
CA ILE A 55 11.51 -8.64 4.73
C ILE A 55 12.82 -9.37 5.07
N HIS A 56 13.07 -9.60 6.36
CA HIS A 56 14.27 -10.31 6.82
C HIS A 56 14.35 -11.72 6.26
N THR A 57 13.23 -12.45 6.31
CA THR A 57 13.13 -13.85 5.87
C THR A 57 13.26 -13.99 4.35
N HIS A 58 12.51 -13.18 3.60
CA HIS A 58 12.38 -13.34 2.15
C HIS A 58 13.41 -12.54 1.35
N LYS A 59 13.97 -11.48 1.92
CA LYS A 59 14.93 -10.58 1.27
C LYS A 59 14.44 -10.15 -0.11
N PRO A 60 13.28 -9.47 -0.20
CA PRO A 60 12.71 -9.07 -1.47
C PRO A 60 13.50 -7.94 -2.12
N ASP A 61 13.43 -7.84 -3.45
CA ASP A 61 13.95 -6.71 -4.22
C ASP A 61 13.05 -5.48 -4.09
N ALA A 62 11.72 -5.72 -3.91
CA ALA A 62 10.73 -4.67 -3.71
C ALA A 62 9.62 -5.12 -2.73
N VAL A 63 9.03 -4.14 -2.04
CA VAL A 63 7.87 -4.32 -1.15
C VAL A 63 6.75 -3.39 -1.59
N LEU A 64 5.57 -3.94 -1.89
CA LEU A 64 4.36 -3.21 -2.18
C LEU A 64 3.30 -3.52 -1.12
N CYS A 65 3.01 -2.55 -0.26
CA CYS A 65 1.92 -2.68 0.70
C CYS A 65 0.62 -2.16 0.08
N VAL A 66 -0.49 -2.85 0.38
CA VAL A 66 -1.82 -2.50 -0.12
C VAL A 66 -2.79 -2.33 1.03
N GLY A 67 -3.54 -1.23 1.03
CA GLY A 67 -4.57 -0.93 2.03
C GLY A 67 -5.85 -0.40 1.39
N GLN A 68 -6.97 -0.48 2.13
CA GLN A 68 -8.25 0.08 1.71
C GLN A 68 -8.34 1.56 2.10
N ALA A 69 -8.76 2.41 1.16
CA ALA A 69 -9.17 3.78 1.44
C ALA A 69 -10.59 4.03 0.90
N GLY A 70 -11.57 3.90 1.78
CA GLY A 70 -12.97 4.14 1.44
C GLY A 70 -13.21 5.57 0.94
N GLY A 71 -14.07 5.70 -0.09
CA GLY A 71 -14.36 6.98 -0.72
C GLY A 71 -13.45 7.37 -1.87
N ARG A 72 -12.34 6.67 -2.10
CA ARG A 72 -11.50 6.84 -3.30
C ARG A 72 -12.15 6.14 -4.50
N ASP A 73 -11.96 6.72 -5.68
CA ASP A 73 -12.52 6.26 -6.96
C ASP A 73 -11.48 5.58 -7.88
N ALA A 74 -10.23 5.46 -7.41
CA ALA A 74 -9.08 5.01 -8.19
C ALA A 74 -8.08 4.25 -7.34
N LEU A 75 -7.23 3.46 -7.97
CA LEU A 75 -6.01 2.95 -7.33
C LEU A 75 -5.04 4.10 -7.12
N THR A 76 -4.52 4.23 -5.92
CA THR A 76 -3.71 5.39 -5.55
C THR A 76 -2.36 4.99 -4.95
N PRO A 77 -1.29 4.89 -5.77
CA PRO A 77 0.06 4.82 -5.25
C PRO A 77 0.38 6.05 -4.40
N GLU A 78 0.84 5.83 -3.16
CA GLU A 78 1.14 6.87 -2.21
C GLU A 78 2.55 7.43 -2.42
N ARG A 79 2.68 8.77 -2.45
CA ARG A 79 3.96 9.45 -2.65
C ARG A 79 4.78 9.49 -1.38
N VAL A 80 4.15 9.69 -0.22
CA VAL A 80 4.82 10.05 1.02
C VAL A 80 4.10 9.47 2.22
N ALA A 81 4.85 9.04 3.22
CA ALA A 81 4.39 8.74 4.57
C ALA A 81 5.03 9.71 5.56
N ILE A 82 4.30 10.07 6.62
CA ILE A 82 4.72 11.04 7.63
C ILE A 82 4.90 10.37 9.00
N ASN A 83 5.78 10.93 9.83
CA ASN A 83 6.17 10.37 11.13
C ASN A 83 5.16 10.67 12.24
N ILE A 84 3.91 10.27 12.02
CA ILE A 84 2.84 10.49 12.99
C ILE A 84 1.79 9.39 12.92
N ASP A 85 1.32 8.95 14.09
CA ASP A 85 0.11 8.16 14.29
C ASP A 85 -0.95 9.04 14.96
N ASP A 86 -2.09 9.23 14.27
CA ASP A 86 -3.24 9.97 14.77
C ASP A 86 -4.52 9.28 14.28
N ALA A 87 -5.15 8.50 15.17
CA ALA A 87 -6.16 7.53 14.80
C ALA A 87 -7.57 8.01 15.15
N GLY A 88 -8.39 8.27 14.13
CA GLY A 88 -9.80 8.63 14.28
C GLY A 88 -10.69 7.48 14.78
N ILE A 89 -10.23 6.23 14.65
CA ILE A 89 -10.89 5.00 15.14
C ILE A 89 -9.84 4.08 15.78
N PRO A 90 -10.23 3.17 16.70
CA PRO A 90 -9.30 2.16 17.20
C PRO A 90 -8.89 1.17 16.10
N ASP A 91 -7.69 0.61 16.22
CA ASP A 91 -7.26 -0.53 15.45
C ASP A 91 -7.90 -1.85 15.95
N ASN A 92 -7.54 -3.00 15.35
CA ASN A 92 -8.16 -4.28 15.71
C ASN A 92 -7.81 -4.78 17.14
N ASP A 93 -6.75 -4.23 17.76
CA ASP A 93 -6.39 -4.53 19.16
C ASP A 93 -6.87 -3.43 20.14
N GLY A 94 -7.62 -2.41 19.64
CA GLY A 94 -8.18 -1.32 20.45
C GLY A 94 -7.23 -0.15 20.67
N ASN A 95 -6.07 -0.11 19.98
CA ASN A 95 -5.15 1.02 20.10
C ASN A 95 -5.65 2.21 19.27
N GLN A 96 -5.64 3.39 19.88
CA GLN A 96 -6.06 4.64 19.26
C GLN A 96 -5.07 5.77 19.61
N PRO A 97 -3.88 5.79 19.02
CA PRO A 97 -2.89 6.83 19.28
C PRO A 97 -3.39 8.20 18.80
N ILE A 98 -2.99 9.26 19.50
CA ILE A 98 -3.26 10.67 19.17
C ILE A 98 -1.91 11.38 19.13
N ASP A 99 -1.56 11.99 17.99
CA ASP A 99 -0.35 12.78 17.78
C ASP A 99 0.95 12.06 18.25
N ARG A 100 1.07 10.76 17.98
CA ARG A 100 2.23 9.97 18.38
C ARG A 100 3.26 9.87 17.26
N THR A 101 4.50 10.19 17.58
CA THR A 101 5.65 9.94 16.67
C THR A 101 5.86 8.45 16.50
N ILE A 102 6.01 7.97 15.26
CA ILE A 102 6.24 6.54 14.95
C ILE A 102 7.66 6.14 15.36
N PHE A 103 8.69 6.87 14.88
CA PHE A 103 10.08 6.68 15.28
C PHE A 103 10.72 8.01 15.67
N SER A 104 11.24 8.09 16.90
CA SER A 104 11.84 9.32 17.44
C SER A 104 13.14 9.74 16.74
N ASP A 105 13.84 8.79 16.12
CA ASP A 105 15.07 9.00 15.34
C ASP A 105 14.83 8.98 13.82
N GLY A 106 13.56 8.90 13.39
CA GLY A 106 13.19 8.92 11.99
C GLY A 106 13.03 10.33 11.43
N ALA A 107 13.13 10.47 10.11
CA ALA A 107 12.87 11.74 9.42
C ALA A 107 11.38 12.15 9.57
N PRO A 108 11.03 13.44 9.39
CA PRO A 108 9.63 13.87 9.43
C PRO A 108 8.74 13.15 8.41
N ALA A 109 9.30 12.74 7.28
CA ALA A 109 8.62 12.00 6.22
C ALA A 109 9.60 11.17 5.40
N TYR A 110 9.10 10.08 4.80
CA TYR A 110 9.80 9.30 3.78
C TYR A 110 8.97 9.23 2.50
N PHE A 111 9.65 9.38 1.36
CA PHE A 111 9.03 9.23 0.04
C PHE A 111 9.09 7.77 -0.42
N SER A 112 8.04 7.32 -1.12
CA SER A 112 8.05 6.04 -1.82
C SER A 112 9.27 5.94 -2.73
N THR A 113 9.95 4.81 -2.71
CA THR A 113 11.07 4.51 -3.62
C THR A 113 10.65 3.69 -4.83
N LEU A 114 9.34 3.39 -4.94
CA LEU A 114 8.74 2.76 -6.12
C LEU A 114 8.51 3.79 -7.24
N PRO A 115 8.47 3.37 -8.51
CA PRO A 115 8.20 4.24 -9.66
C PRO A 115 6.69 4.55 -9.76
N ILE A 116 6.15 5.34 -8.81
CA ILE A 116 4.72 5.53 -8.60
C ILE A 116 3.99 6.11 -9.82
N LYS A 117 4.66 6.93 -10.61
CA LYS A 117 4.06 7.52 -11.82
C LYS A 117 4.02 6.50 -12.96
N ALA A 118 5.06 5.67 -13.11
CA ALA A 118 5.04 4.56 -14.05
C ALA A 118 3.95 3.53 -13.66
N MET A 119 3.78 3.26 -12.37
CA MET A 119 2.68 2.43 -11.86
C MET A 119 1.32 2.98 -12.30
N VAL A 120 1.08 4.29 -12.08
CA VAL A 120 -0.18 4.94 -12.49
C VAL A 120 -0.39 4.83 -14.00
N ALA A 121 0.63 5.10 -14.81
CA ALA A 121 0.55 5.00 -16.26
C ALA A 121 0.18 3.58 -16.70
N ARG A 122 0.86 2.58 -16.14
CA ARG A 122 0.63 1.16 -16.48
C ARG A 122 -0.76 0.66 -16.07
N ILE A 123 -1.27 1.10 -14.90
CA ILE A 123 -2.62 0.79 -14.45
C ILE A 123 -3.65 1.39 -15.41
N ARG A 124 -3.49 2.66 -15.82
CA ARG A 124 -4.39 3.34 -16.77
C ARG A 124 -4.40 2.68 -18.15
N GLU A 125 -3.29 2.11 -18.59
CA GLU A 125 -3.22 1.31 -19.85
C GLU A 125 -4.15 0.09 -19.80
N GLN A 126 -4.48 -0.43 -18.61
CA GLN A 126 -5.45 -1.50 -18.42
C GLN A 126 -6.92 -1.01 -18.38
N GLY A 127 -7.15 0.28 -18.61
CA GLY A 127 -8.47 0.91 -18.49
C GLY A 127 -8.94 1.11 -17.04
N ILE A 128 -8.05 1.00 -16.06
CA ILE A 128 -8.36 1.11 -14.63
C ILE A 128 -8.00 2.51 -14.15
N PRO A 129 -8.91 3.21 -13.42
CA PRO A 129 -8.61 4.52 -12.85
C PRO A 129 -7.45 4.45 -11.84
N ALA A 130 -6.46 5.31 -12.00
CA ALA A 130 -5.33 5.44 -11.09
C ALA A 130 -4.83 6.88 -11.02
N LYS A 131 -4.30 7.30 -9.88
CA LYS A 131 -3.69 8.63 -9.66
C LYS A 131 -2.72 8.58 -8.49
N VAL A 132 -1.67 9.40 -8.50
CA VAL A 132 -0.77 9.51 -7.34
C VAL A 132 -1.48 10.25 -6.21
N SER A 133 -1.38 9.69 -5.00
CA SER A 133 -1.84 10.32 -3.77
C SER A 133 -0.67 10.95 -3.01
N ASN A 134 -0.91 12.08 -2.36
CA ASN A 134 0.08 12.81 -1.55
C ASN A 134 -0.11 12.58 -0.04
N THR A 135 -0.96 11.65 0.37
CA THR A 135 -1.15 11.32 1.80
C THR A 135 -1.70 9.91 1.99
N ALA A 136 -1.00 9.13 2.80
CA ALA A 136 -1.47 7.83 3.27
C ALA A 136 -2.37 7.92 4.52
N GLY A 137 -2.73 9.15 4.94
CA GLY A 137 -3.44 9.41 6.19
C GLY A 137 -2.51 9.36 7.41
N THR A 138 -3.09 9.00 8.56
CA THR A 138 -2.37 8.93 9.85
C THR A 138 -2.77 7.70 10.68
N PHE A 139 -3.45 6.75 10.04
CA PHE A 139 -3.84 5.47 10.62
C PHE A 139 -2.80 4.38 10.32
N VAL A 140 -3.12 3.10 10.52
CA VAL A 140 -2.21 1.96 10.35
C VAL A 140 -1.56 1.89 8.96
N CYS A 141 -2.24 2.39 7.90
CA CYS A 141 -1.66 2.45 6.56
C CYS A 141 -0.42 3.35 6.48
N ASN A 142 -0.52 4.57 7.04
CA ASN A 142 0.62 5.48 7.14
C ASN A 142 1.72 4.92 8.06
N HIS A 143 1.33 4.35 9.21
CA HIS A 143 2.25 3.68 10.14
C HIS A 143 3.08 2.62 9.43
N LEU A 144 2.41 1.71 8.68
CA LEU A 144 3.08 0.64 7.95
C LEU A 144 3.98 1.18 6.83
N MET A 145 3.48 2.12 6.02
CA MET A 145 4.27 2.72 4.93
C MET A 145 5.49 3.48 5.47
N TYR A 146 5.29 4.28 6.52
CA TYR A 146 6.40 5.02 7.14
C TYR A 146 7.43 4.06 7.72
N GLY A 147 6.99 3.07 8.50
CA GLY A 147 7.88 2.07 9.10
C GLY A 147 8.60 1.21 8.07
N LEU A 148 7.94 0.84 6.97
CA LEU A 148 8.59 0.19 5.83
C LEU A 148 9.74 1.04 5.30
N LEU A 149 9.47 2.29 4.93
CA LEU A 149 10.45 3.17 4.29
C LEU A 149 11.61 3.51 5.23
N TYR A 150 11.34 3.75 6.53
CA TYR A 150 12.36 3.88 7.57
C TYR A 150 13.26 2.64 7.66
N THR A 151 12.65 1.45 7.68
CA THR A 151 13.38 0.18 7.77
C THR A 151 14.26 -0.06 6.54
N LEU A 152 13.73 0.23 5.36
CA LEU A 152 14.47 0.09 4.11
C LEU A 152 15.64 1.08 4.03
N ASP A 153 15.42 2.35 4.34
CA ASP A 153 16.47 3.38 4.34
C ASP A 153 17.62 3.00 5.27
N LYS A 154 17.32 2.46 6.44
CA LYS A 154 18.30 2.18 7.48
C LYS A 154 19.03 0.83 7.32
N TYR A 155 18.32 -0.21 6.87
CA TYR A 155 18.82 -1.59 6.91
C TYR A 155 18.82 -2.31 5.56
N TYR A 156 18.04 -1.85 4.58
CA TYR A 156 17.89 -2.49 3.28
C TYR A 156 17.87 -1.49 2.11
N PRO A 157 18.93 -0.65 1.95
CA PRO A 157 18.92 0.50 1.03
C PRO A 157 18.82 0.12 -0.46
N GLN A 158 18.96 -1.17 -0.79
CA GLN A 158 18.79 -1.66 -2.17
C GLN A 158 17.36 -2.13 -2.45
N THR A 159 16.55 -2.36 -1.42
CA THR A 159 15.16 -2.78 -1.57
C THR A 159 14.25 -1.56 -1.78
N LYS A 160 13.40 -1.60 -2.79
CA LYS A 160 12.41 -0.54 -3.03
C LYS A 160 11.14 -0.80 -2.21
N GLY A 161 10.46 0.26 -1.78
CA GLY A 161 9.23 0.12 -1.00
C GLY A 161 8.23 1.24 -1.27
N GLY A 162 6.96 0.91 -1.08
CA GLY A 162 5.86 1.87 -1.17
C GLY A 162 4.51 1.24 -0.86
N PHE A 163 3.47 2.01 -1.13
CA PHE A 163 2.10 1.70 -0.72
C PHE A 163 1.10 2.08 -1.81
N VAL A 164 0.03 1.27 -1.95
CA VAL A 164 -1.12 1.58 -2.80
C VAL A 164 -2.40 1.47 -1.99
N HIS A 165 -3.24 2.51 -2.04
CA HIS A 165 -4.60 2.39 -1.55
C HIS A 165 -5.55 1.97 -2.67
N VAL A 166 -6.51 1.10 -2.31
CA VAL A 166 -7.57 0.61 -3.19
C VAL A 166 -8.94 1.06 -2.69
N PRO A 167 -9.93 1.26 -3.59
CA PRO A 167 -11.30 1.62 -3.22
C PRO A 167 -12.04 0.51 -2.47
N PHE A 168 -13.26 0.81 -2.03
CA PHE A 168 -14.26 -0.20 -1.69
C PHE A 168 -14.58 -1.10 -2.88
N ILE A 169 -15.02 -2.33 -2.60
CA ILE A 169 -15.70 -3.18 -3.60
C ILE A 169 -17.23 -3.01 -3.48
N PRO A 170 -17.99 -3.32 -4.55
CA PRO A 170 -19.44 -3.12 -4.55
C PRO A 170 -20.19 -3.79 -3.39
N SER A 171 -19.76 -4.97 -2.95
CA SER A 171 -20.36 -5.71 -1.83
C SER A 171 -20.25 -5.00 -0.47
N GLN A 172 -19.29 -4.08 -0.29
CA GLN A 172 -19.13 -3.31 0.94
C GLN A 172 -20.04 -2.08 1.01
N LEU A 173 -20.68 -1.68 -0.09
CA LEU A 173 -21.41 -0.42 -0.13
C LEU A 173 -22.69 -0.43 0.74
N ASN A 174 -23.36 -1.59 0.88
CA ASN A 174 -24.55 -1.74 1.73
C ASN A 174 -25.58 -0.60 1.53
N GLY A 175 -25.81 -0.19 0.25
CA GLY A 175 -26.70 0.91 -0.11
C GLY A 175 -26.09 2.31 0.00
N ARG A 176 -24.85 2.46 0.41
CA ARG A 176 -24.13 3.76 0.41
C ARG A 176 -23.78 4.18 -1.01
N SER A 177 -23.96 5.47 -1.32
CA SER A 177 -23.55 6.06 -2.61
C SER A 177 -22.09 6.50 -2.53
N LEU A 178 -21.17 5.55 -2.59
CA LEU A 178 -19.72 5.77 -2.55
C LEU A 178 -19.05 5.11 -3.76
N PRO A 179 -17.88 5.62 -4.20
CA PRO A 179 -17.10 4.96 -5.23
C PRO A 179 -16.71 3.54 -4.81
N ALA A 180 -16.74 2.63 -5.76
CA ALA A 180 -16.28 1.26 -5.60
C ALA A 180 -15.67 0.76 -6.90
N MET A 181 -14.79 -0.23 -6.82
CA MET A 181 -14.14 -0.89 -7.96
C MET A 181 -14.33 -2.40 -7.85
N ALA A 182 -14.52 -3.09 -8.97
CA ALA A 182 -14.58 -4.55 -8.97
C ALA A 182 -13.28 -5.14 -8.43
N LEU A 183 -13.39 -6.21 -7.67
CA LEU A 183 -12.23 -6.85 -7.03
C LEU A 183 -11.20 -7.32 -8.07
N GLU A 184 -11.69 -7.84 -9.20
CA GLU A 184 -10.88 -8.30 -10.32
C GLU A 184 -10.12 -7.14 -10.98
N ASP A 185 -10.73 -5.94 -11.06
CA ASP A 185 -10.06 -4.75 -11.59
C ASP A 185 -8.98 -4.25 -10.63
N ILE A 186 -9.22 -4.31 -9.32
CA ILE A 186 -8.21 -4.00 -8.32
C ILE A 186 -7.00 -4.95 -8.49
N ALA A 187 -7.25 -6.26 -8.59
CA ALA A 187 -6.18 -7.25 -8.75
C ALA A 187 -5.39 -7.02 -10.05
N ARG A 188 -6.06 -6.81 -11.20
CA ARG A 188 -5.40 -6.49 -12.48
C ARG A 188 -4.58 -5.20 -12.39
N GLY A 189 -5.08 -4.19 -11.69
CA GLY A 189 -4.37 -2.94 -11.46
C GLY A 189 -3.12 -3.13 -10.60
N LEU A 190 -3.17 -4.00 -9.59
CA LEU A 190 -2.00 -4.37 -8.78
C LEU A 190 -0.97 -5.14 -9.62
N GLU A 191 -1.40 -6.07 -10.48
CA GLU A 191 -0.50 -6.78 -11.41
C GLU A 191 0.21 -5.80 -12.36
N ALA A 192 -0.53 -4.84 -12.93
CA ALA A 192 0.04 -3.79 -13.76
C ALA A 192 1.05 -2.92 -12.99
N ALA A 193 0.76 -2.57 -11.74
CA ALA A 193 1.69 -1.85 -10.88
C ALA A 193 2.98 -2.65 -10.60
N ILE A 194 2.86 -3.96 -10.33
CA ILE A 194 4.00 -4.86 -10.09
C ILE A 194 4.90 -4.95 -11.33
N LEU A 195 4.31 -5.08 -12.52
CA LEU A 195 5.07 -5.08 -13.76
C LEU A 195 5.81 -3.75 -13.99
N ALA A 196 5.16 -2.60 -13.72
CA ALA A 196 5.82 -1.30 -13.77
C ALA A 196 7.01 -1.19 -12.80
N ILE A 197 6.89 -1.74 -11.59
CA ILE A 197 8.00 -1.78 -10.61
C ILE A 197 9.19 -2.58 -11.17
N ALA A 198 8.92 -3.68 -11.87
CA ALA A 198 9.97 -4.51 -12.45
C ALA A 198 10.65 -3.86 -13.67
N GLU A 199 9.87 -3.15 -14.50
CA GLU A 199 10.33 -2.53 -15.74
C GLU A 199 11.11 -1.22 -15.49
N HIS A 200 10.86 -0.51 -14.37
CA HIS A 200 11.39 0.83 -14.14
C HIS A 200 12.35 0.89 -12.94
N THR A 201 13.63 1.10 -13.20
CA THR A 201 14.62 1.40 -12.16
C THR A 201 14.38 2.78 -11.55
N TYR A 202 14.01 3.76 -12.36
CA TYR A 202 13.66 5.14 -11.98
C TYR A 202 12.25 5.46 -12.45
N ASP A 203 11.60 6.40 -11.76
CA ASP A 203 10.25 6.84 -12.16
C ASP A 203 10.27 7.68 -13.44
N ILE A 204 9.14 7.69 -14.14
CA ILE A 204 8.96 8.49 -15.36
C ILE A 204 8.76 9.98 -15.04
N ASN A 205 9.17 10.86 -15.96
CA ASN A 205 9.05 12.30 -15.77
C ASN A 205 7.70 12.84 -16.30
N THR A 206 6.63 12.62 -15.56
CA THR A 206 5.28 13.10 -15.86
C THR A 206 4.71 13.89 -14.68
N ILE A 207 3.71 14.73 -14.93
CA ILE A 207 2.99 15.43 -13.86
C ILE A 207 1.92 14.48 -13.32
N GLU A 208 1.99 14.14 -12.02
CA GLU A 208 1.01 13.34 -11.32
C GLU A 208 0.83 13.85 -9.87
N GLY A 209 -0.35 13.62 -9.33
CA GLY A 209 -0.75 13.97 -7.98
C GLY A 209 -2.07 14.73 -7.94
N ALA A 210 -2.89 14.44 -6.93
CA ALA A 210 -4.12 15.19 -6.70
C ALA A 210 -3.78 16.60 -6.20
N LEU A 211 -4.43 17.62 -6.77
CA LEU A 211 -4.31 19.01 -6.30
C LEU A 211 -5.30 19.30 -5.16
N HIS A 212 -6.31 18.41 -4.96
CA HIS A 212 -7.36 18.50 -3.94
C HIS A 212 -7.68 17.14 -3.38
#